data_a005258abd1cda2479895413fe625592
#
_entry.id   a005258abd1cda2479895413fe625592
#
_cell.length_a   1.000
_cell.length_b   1.000
_cell.length_c   1.000
_cell.angle_alpha   90.00
_cell.angle_beta   90.00
_cell.angle_gamma   90.00
#
_symmetry.space_group_name_H-M   'P 1'
#
loop_
_entity.id
_entity.type
_entity.pdbx_description
1 polymer ?
#
loop_
_entity_poly.entity_id
_entity_poly.type
_entity_poly.pdbx_seq_one_letter_code
_entity_poly.pdbx_strand_id
1 'polypeptide(L)'
;MDNNNFDEFFHNNISPFLGEVEEKRGKAAIGLYIIIAVLIIINLIIFAGAGFSLFSGIFIFIISIVVYLAAYNIITRKYLSSFSSDILNKLIKFIDESLSYSRSDHITKQEYAQSKLYSTYYDGFSGSDLVYGKMGKTSIKFSHLYVYEETEDEDSNGHKTTHRTTIFNGIMFIADFNKSFNGEVFVLPHRFKLFKSSKSVTLEDPDFHKYFDVYGSDQIMSRYVLSTSLVKRILDYRENIGKDIRISLIDSTLYVGIPGYDGLKIPVFSTILDKNLYKNYLYKLNVGPQIVNELNLNTRIWTKN
;
A
#
# COMPACT_ATOMS: atom_id res chain seq x y z
N MET A 1 13.85 -13.42 8.73
CA MET A 1 13.18 -13.89 9.96
C MET A 1 13.36 -15.39 10.08
N ASP A 2 13.76 -15.87 11.25
CA ASP A 2 13.92 -17.29 11.51
C ASP A 2 12.54 -17.94 11.56
N ASN A 3 12.34 -19.04 10.81
CA ASN A 3 11.06 -19.73 10.73
C ASN A 3 10.61 -20.28 12.12
N ASN A 4 11.55 -20.67 12.98
CA ASN A 4 11.26 -21.18 14.32
C ASN A 4 10.64 -20.11 15.21
N ASN A 5 11.15 -18.88 15.17
CA ASN A 5 10.62 -17.76 15.96
C ASN A 5 9.20 -17.36 15.53
N PHE A 6 8.91 -17.37 14.23
CA PHE A 6 7.55 -17.12 13.76
C PHE A 6 6.59 -18.24 14.15
N ASP A 7 7.03 -19.49 14.14
CA ASP A 7 6.19 -20.64 14.48
C ASP A 7 5.77 -20.62 15.95
N GLU A 8 6.67 -20.31 16.84
CA GLU A 8 6.39 -20.12 18.27
C GLU A 8 5.46 -18.91 18.50
N PHE A 9 5.77 -17.78 17.89
CA PHE A 9 4.91 -16.59 17.98
C PHE A 9 3.49 -16.89 17.48
N PHE A 10 3.35 -17.54 16.32
CA PHE A 10 2.07 -17.88 15.75
C PHE A 10 1.25 -18.75 16.69
N HIS A 11 1.86 -19.81 17.25
CA HIS A 11 1.20 -20.72 18.17
C HIS A 11 0.74 -20.01 19.45
N ASN A 12 1.58 -19.17 20.03
CA ASN A 12 1.31 -18.54 21.32
C ASN A 12 0.41 -17.30 21.20
N ASN A 13 0.51 -16.51 20.10
CA ASN A 13 -0.11 -15.20 20.03
C ASN A 13 -1.22 -15.05 18.97
N ILE A 14 -1.23 -15.90 17.94
CA ILE A 14 -2.23 -15.83 16.85
C ILE A 14 -3.24 -16.96 16.97
N SER A 15 -2.76 -18.21 17.07
CA SER A 15 -3.59 -19.42 17.08
C SER A 15 -4.74 -19.39 18.10
N PRO A 16 -4.56 -18.89 19.35
CA PRO A 16 -5.66 -18.86 20.34
C PRO A 16 -6.86 -18.00 19.91
N PHE A 17 -6.66 -17.01 19.05
CA PHE A 17 -7.70 -16.08 18.58
C PHE A 17 -8.37 -16.54 17.28
N LEU A 18 -7.73 -17.48 16.54
CA LEU A 18 -8.21 -17.89 15.23
C LEU A 18 -9.61 -18.51 15.26
N GLY A 19 -9.93 -19.29 16.31
CA GLY A 19 -11.24 -19.92 16.42
C GLY A 19 -12.37 -18.91 16.47
N GLU A 20 -12.24 -17.88 17.31
CA GLU A 20 -13.26 -16.83 17.46
C GLU A 20 -13.38 -15.97 16.19
N VAL A 21 -12.25 -15.60 15.59
CA VAL A 21 -12.22 -14.78 14.37
C VAL A 21 -12.76 -15.56 13.17
N GLU A 22 -12.45 -16.87 13.05
CA GLU A 22 -12.99 -17.75 12.02
C GLU A 22 -14.50 -17.93 12.17
N GLU A 23 -15.02 -18.03 13.39
CA GLU A 23 -16.47 -18.06 13.64
C GLU A 23 -17.15 -16.78 13.15
N LYS A 24 -16.57 -15.60 13.47
CA LYS A 24 -17.07 -14.30 12.97
C LYS A 24 -17.02 -14.23 11.44
N ARG A 25 -15.95 -14.74 10.82
CA ARG A 25 -15.83 -14.86 9.36
C ARG A 25 -16.92 -15.76 8.78
N GLY A 26 -17.11 -16.94 9.37
CA GLY A 26 -18.13 -17.89 8.93
C GLY A 26 -19.54 -17.29 8.98
N LYS A 27 -19.88 -16.61 10.07
CA LYS A 27 -21.17 -15.89 10.21
C LYS A 27 -21.33 -14.79 9.14
N ALA A 28 -20.26 -14.04 8.87
CA ALA A 28 -20.28 -13.01 7.83
C ALA A 28 -20.46 -13.64 6.43
N ALA A 29 -19.73 -14.70 6.11
CA ALA A 29 -19.86 -15.40 4.84
C ALA A 29 -21.25 -16.00 4.63
N ILE A 30 -21.81 -16.67 5.63
CA ILE A 30 -23.19 -17.23 5.59
C ILE A 30 -24.19 -16.08 5.37
N GLY A 31 -24.07 -14.97 6.10
CA GLY A 31 -24.94 -13.82 5.91
C GLY A 31 -24.92 -13.27 4.49
N LEU A 32 -23.73 -13.19 3.87
CA LEU A 32 -23.57 -12.77 2.49
C LEU A 32 -24.19 -13.76 1.49
N TYR A 33 -24.01 -15.07 1.71
CA TYR A 33 -24.66 -16.10 0.86
C TYR A 33 -26.18 -16.03 0.96
N ILE A 34 -26.75 -15.77 2.14
CA ILE A 34 -28.20 -15.57 2.30
C ILE A 34 -28.65 -14.34 1.51
N ILE A 35 -27.94 -13.22 1.59
CA ILE A 35 -28.27 -12.01 0.83
C ILE A 35 -28.22 -12.28 -0.69
N ILE A 36 -27.19 -12.97 -1.16
CA ILE A 36 -27.09 -13.36 -2.58
C ILE A 36 -28.30 -14.21 -3.00
N ALA A 37 -28.64 -15.23 -2.20
CA ALA A 37 -29.78 -16.10 -2.50
C ALA A 37 -31.11 -15.32 -2.55
N VAL A 38 -31.34 -14.42 -1.57
CA VAL A 38 -32.54 -13.55 -1.54
C VAL A 38 -32.57 -12.62 -2.76
N LEU A 39 -31.48 -11.99 -3.13
CA LEU A 39 -31.42 -11.12 -4.30
C LEU A 39 -31.68 -11.92 -5.60
N ILE A 40 -31.17 -13.15 -5.74
CA ILE A 40 -31.46 -14.01 -6.88
C ILE A 40 -32.96 -14.33 -6.94
N ILE A 41 -33.58 -14.74 -5.82
CA ILE A 41 -35.00 -15.07 -5.77
C ILE A 41 -35.86 -13.85 -6.13
N ILE A 42 -35.55 -12.67 -5.59
CA ILE A 42 -36.28 -11.43 -5.93
C ILE A 42 -36.17 -11.11 -7.43
N ASN A 43 -34.96 -11.21 -8.00
CA ASN A 43 -34.78 -10.99 -9.44
C ASN A 43 -35.58 -12.00 -10.29
N LEU A 44 -35.63 -13.29 -9.90
CA LEU A 44 -36.40 -14.32 -10.59
C LEU A 44 -37.92 -14.06 -10.51
N ILE A 45 -38.44 -13.64 -9.36
CA ILE A 45 -39.86 -13.29 -9.17
C ILE A 45 -40.25 -12.10 -10.07
N ILE A 46 -39.42 -11.06 -10.07
CA ILE A 46 -39.68 -9.88 -10.91
C ILE A 46 -39.60 -10.24 -12.41
N PHE A 47 -38.61 -11.06 -12.77
CA PHE A 47 -38.46 -11.57 -14.13
C PHE A 47 -39.69 -12.36 -14.61
N ALA A 48 -40.28 -13.17 -13.73
CA ALA A 48 -41.44 -14.01 -14.06
C ALA A 48 -42.76 -13.22 -14.08
N GLY A 49 -42.89 -12.15 -13.29
CA GLY A 49 -44.14 -11.42 -13.08
C GLY A 49 -44.34 -10.16 -13.94
N ALA A 50 -43.25 -9.49 -14.34
CA ALA A 50 -43.32 -8.29 -15.18
C ALA A 50 -42.96 -8.65 -16.60
N GLY A 51 -43.80 -8.35 -17.58
CA GLY A 51 -43.42 -8.47 -19.00
C GLY A 51 -42.01 -7.88 -19.21
N PHE A 52 -41.04 -8.75 -19.47
CA PHE A 52 -39.61 -8.42 -19.42
C PHE A 52 -39.22 -7.39 -20.48
N SER A 53 -38.75 -6.23 -20.05
CA SER A 53 -37.98 -5.34 -20.91
C SER A 53 -36.50 -5.40 -20.46
N LEU A 54 -35.58 -5.42 -21.40
CA LEU A 54 -34.14 -5.44 -21.17
C LEU A 54 -33.70 -4.30 -20.22
N PHE A 55 -34.31 -3.13 -20.34
CA PHE A 55 -34.04 -1.98 -19.50
C PHE A 55 -34.41 -2.20 -18.03
N SER A 56 -35.59 -2.79 -17.76
CA SER A 56 -36.01 -3.09 -16.38
C SER A 56 -35.10 -4.14 -15.73
N GLY A 57 -34.68 -5.15 -16.51
CA GLY A 57 -33.74 -6.17 -16.00
C GLY A 57 -32.37 -5.61 -15.61
N ILE A 58 -31.80 -4.76 -16.48
CA ILE A 58 -30.52 -4.10 -16.18
C ILE A 58 -30.63 -3.21 -14.93
N PHE A 59 -31.70 -2.43 -14.81
CA PHE A 59 -31.93 -1.53 -13.68
C PHE A 59 -32.03 -2.29 -12.35
N ILE A 60 -32.79 -3.37 -12.31
CA ILE A 60 -32.94 -4.23 -11.11
C ILE A 60 -31.61 -4.91 -10.76
N PHE A 61 -30.85 -5.36 -11.74
CA PHE A 61 -29.53 -5.95 -11.53
C PHE A 61 -28.56 -4.94 -10.91
N ILE A 62 -28.54 -3.69 -11.38
CA ILE A 62 -27.72 -2.62 -10.80
C ILE A 62 -28.11 -2.36 -9.34
N ILE A 63 -29.41 -2.27 -9.03
CA ILE A 63 -29.90 -2.12 -7.67
C ILE A 63 -29.42 -3.28 -6.79
N SER A 64 -29.51 -4.50 -7.29
CA SER A 64 -29.05 -5.70 -6.56
C SER A 64 -27.56 -5.63 -6.21
N ILE A 65 -26.72 -5.15 -7.13
CA ILE A 65 -25.29 -4.92 -6.88
C ILE A 65 -25.10 -3.88 -5.76
N VAL A 66 -25.80 -2.75 -5.84
CA VAL A 66 -25.69 -1.68 -4.81
C VAL A 66 -26.11 -2.21 -3.43
N VAL A 67 -27.22 -2.94 -3.34
CA VAL A 67 -27.69 -3.57 -2.11
C VAL A 67 -26.68 -4.59 -1.57
N TYR A 68 -26.10 -5.42 -2.45
CA TYR A 68 -25.06 -6.37 -2.06
C TYR A 68 -23.82 -5.67 -1.51
N LEU A 69 -23.33 -4.62 -2.16
CA LEU A 69 -22.16 -3.87 -1.69
C LEU A 69 -22.40 -3.19 -0.34
N ALA A 70 -23.58 -2.63 -0.13
CA ALA A 70 -23.97 -2.06 1.16
C ALA A 70 -24.01 -3.15 2.26
N ALA A 71 -24.66 -4.28 1.97
CA ALA A 71 -24.74 -5.42 2.88
C ALA A 71 -23.34 -6.02 3.19
N TYR A 72 -22.48 -6.12 2.19
CA TYR A 72 -21.10 -6.57 2.36
C TYR A 72 -20.37 -5.73 3.40
N ASN A 73 -20.41 -4.41 3.28
CA ASN A 73 -19.74 -3.49 4.21
C ASN A 73 -20.30 -3.62 5.64
N ILE A 74 -21.62 -3.77 5.81
CA ILE A 74 -22.27 -3.89 7.12
C ILE A 74 -21.91 -5.23 7.77
N ILE A 75 -22.08 -6.33 7.03
CA ILE A 75 -21.96 -7.70 7.56
C ILE A 75 -20.49 -8.01 7.88
N THR A 76 -19.54 -7.59 7.02
CA THR A 76 -18.12 -7.93 7.20
C THR A 76 -17.43 -7.02 8.21
N ARG A 77 -17.99 -5.84 8.53
CA ARG A 77 -17.36 -4.83 9.38
C ARG A 77 -16.83 -5.38 10.71
N LYS A 78 -17.66 -6.16 11.42
CA LYS A 78 -17.32 -6.71 12.74
C LYS A 78 -16.18 -7.73 12.64
N TYR A 79 -16.24 -8.61 11.63
CA TYR A 79 -15.19 -9.58 11.35
C TYR A 79 -13.86 -8.88 10.98
N LEU A 80 -13.90 -7.94 10.02
CA LEU A 80 -12.71 -7.24 9.57
C LEU A 80 -12.05 -6.41 10.69
N SER A 81 -12.85 -5.80 11.55
CA SER A 81 -12.35 -5.09 12.73
C SER A 81 -11.66 -6.02 13.71
N SER A 82 -12.27 -7.18 14.05
CA SER A 82 -11.66 -8.18 14.93
C SER A 82 -10.37 -8.75 14.32
N PHE A 83 -10.37 -9.05 13.03
CA PHE A 83 -9.17 -9.55 12.35
C PHE A 83 -8.02 -8.54 12.43
N SER A 84 -8.31 -7.26 12.23
CA SER A 84 -7.33 -6.17 12.35
C SER A 84 -6.80 -6.03 13.77
N SER A 85 -7.69 -5.94 14.79
CA SER A 85 -7.30 -5.72 16.18
C SER A 85 -6.58 -6.91 16.78
N ASP A 86 -7.08 -8.12 16.54
CA ASP A 86 -6.68 -9.32 17.26
C ASP A 86 -5.53 -10.05 16.58
N ILE A 87 -5.31 -9.81 15.29
CA ILE A 87 -4.31 -10.51 14.48
C ILE A 87 -3.30 -9.54 13.87
N LEU A 88 -3.71 -8.59 13.02
CA LEU A 88 -2.74 -7.73 12.29
C LEU A 88 -1.94 -6.84 13.25
N ASN A 89 -2.56 -6.32 14.31
CA ASN A 89 -1.82 -5.57 15.33
C ASN A 89 -0.79 -6.44 16.06
N LYS A 90 -1.06 -7.72 16.29
CA LYS A 90 -0.09 -8.63 16.89
C LYS A 90 1.06 -8.94 15.94
N LEU A 91 0.77 -9.11 14.65
CA LEU A 91 1.81 -9.31 13.65
C LEU A 91 2.74 -8.09 13.54
N ILE A 92 2.21 -6.87 13.58
CA ILE A 92 3.06 -5.69 13.53
C ILE A 92 3.88 -5.52 14.82
N LYS A 93 3.32 -5.82 15.98
CA LYS A 93 4.03 -5.82 17.26
C LYS A 93 5.13 -6.89 17.33
N PHE A 94 4.95 -8.01 16.64
CA PHE A 94 5.99 -9.04 16.49
C PHE A 94 7.17 -8.56 15.65
N ILE A 95 6.93 -7.68 14.66
CA ILE A 95 8.00 -7.06 13.87
C ILE A 95 8.75 -6.04 14.73
N ASP A 96 8.01 -5.11 15.35
CA ASP A 96 8.56 -4.09 16.27
C ASP A 96 7.43 -3.57 17.17
N GLU A 97 7.65 -3.62 18.49
CA GLU A 97 6.65 -3.23 19.50
C GLU A 97 6.27 -1.74 19.43
N SER A 98 7.14 -0.90 18.88
CA SER A 98 6.92 0.54 18.74
C SER A 98 5.96 0.91 17.59
N LEU A 99 5.67 -0.05 16.70
CA LEU A 99 4.81 0.18 15.54
C LEU A 99 3.33 -0.03 15.88
N SER A 100 2.48 0.70 15.18
CA SER A 100 1.02 0.62 15.23
C SER A 100 0.45 0.43 13.83
N TYR A 101 -0.71 -0.22 13.75
CA TYR A 101 -1.40 -0.52 12.49
C TYR A 101 -2.83 0.01 12.50
N SER A 102 -3.24 0.61 11.39
CA SER A 102 -4.64 0.97 11.11
C SER A 102 -5.03 0.51 9.72
N ARG A 103 -6.09 -0.29 9.63
CA ARG A 103 -6.56 -0.84 8.37
C ARG A 103 -7.16 0.19 7.43
N SER A 104 -7.95 1.12 7.96
CA SER A 104 -8.73 2.10 7.18
C SER A 104 -7.95 3.35 6.84
N ASP A 105 -6.85 3.60 7.54
CA ASP A 105 -6.05 4.79 7.34
C ASP A 105 -4.95 4.53 6.31
N HIS A 106 -4.46 5.60 5.74
CA HIS A 106 -3.37 5.58 4.75
C HIS A 106 -2.62 6.91 4.74
N ILE A 107 -1.49 6.96 4.07
CA ILE A 107 -0.76 8.20 3.78
C ILE A 107 -1.70 9.15 3.07
N THR A 108 -1.75 10.39 3.54
CA THR A 108 -2.68 11.42 3.07
C THR A 108 -2.31 11.92 1.66
N LYS A 109 -3.30 12.51 0.98
CA LYS A 109 -3.08 13.19 -0.32
C LYS A 109 -1.99 14.26 -0.23
N GLN A 110 -1.93 14.99 0.89
CA GLN A 110 -0.93 16.01 1.13
C GLN A 110 0.48 15.42 1.22
N GLU A 111 0.67 14.34 1.99
CA GLU A 111 1.96 13.66 2.13
C GLU A 111 2.41 13.00 0.83
N TYR A 112 1.47 12.42 0.07
CA TYR A 112 1.75 11.91 -1.27
C TYR A 112 2.24 13.02 -2.20
N ALA A 113 1.58 14.19 -2.22
CA ALA A 113 1.98 15.33 -3.02
C ALA A 113 3.34 15.90 -2.59
N GLN A 114 3.63 15.94 -1.28
CA GLN A 114 4.92 16.38 -0.72
C GLN A 114 6.07 15.48 -1.18
N SER A 115 5.83 14.20 -1.45
CA SER A 115 6.88 13.31 -1.97
C SER A 115 7.43 13.73 -3.33
N LYS A 116 6.64 14.42 -4.14
CA LYS A 116 6.94 14.84 -5.52
C LYS A 116 7.37 13.69 -6.46
N LEU A 117 7.11 12.44 -6.08
CA LEU A 117 7.48 11.24 -6.84
C LEU A 117 6.53 10.92 -7.99
N TYR A 118 5.29 11.39 -7.89
CA TYR A 118 4.22 11.06 -8.83
C TYR A 118 3.41 12.31 -9.19
N SER A 119 2.59 12.19 -10.23
CA SER A 119 1.67 13.26 -10.60
C SER A 119 0.70 13.55 -9.44
N THR A 120 0.43 14.84 -9.23
CA THR A 120 -0.62 15.32 -8.32
C THR A 120 -1.96 15.55 -9.03
N TYR A 121 -1.98 15.38 -10.36
CA TYR A 121 -3.20 15.32 -11.15
C TYR A 121 -3.67 13.87 -11.19
N TYR A 122 -4.80 13.58 -10.59
CA TYR A 122 -5.43 12.25 -10.52
C TYR A 122 -6.93 12.40 -10.23
N ASP A 123 -7.72 11.44 -10.71
CA ASP A 123 -9.17 11.38 -10.49
C ASP A 123 -9.52 10.50 -9.30
N GLY A 124 -8.74 9.44 -9.06
CA GLY A 124 -8.94 8.56 -7.92
C GLY A 124 -7.72 8.41 -7.03
N PHE A 125 -7.95 8.48 -5.72
CA PHE A 125 -6.96 8.29 -4.67
C PHE A 125 -7.57 7.48 -3.53
N SER A 126 -7.01 6.32 -3.27
CA SER A 126 -7.43 5.44 -2.18
C SER A 126 -6.22 4.75 -1.56
N GLY A 127 -6.38 4.25 -0.36
CA GLY A 127 -5.34 3.51 0.32
C GLY A 127 -5.87 2.72 1.51
N SER A 128 -4.98 1.96 2.14
CA SER A 128 -5.26 1.14 3.31
C SER A 128 -3.98 0.74 4.02
N ASP A 129 -4.14 0.09 5.16
CA ASP A 129 -3.08 -0.63 5.84
C ASP A 129 -1.93 0.29 6.29
N LEU A 130 -2.29 1.41 6.97
CA LEU A 130 -1.32 2.33 7.54
C LEU A 130 -0.57 1.67 8.70
N VAL A 131 0.75 1.62 8.58
CA VAL A 131 1.67 1.31 9.67
C VAL A 131 2.45 2.57 10.01
N TYR A 132 2.58 2.88 11.30
CA TYR A 132 3.29 4.05 11.77
C TYR A 132 3.89 3.82 13.15
N GLY A 133 4.94 4.56 13.45
CA GLY A 133 5.61 4.50 14.76
C GLY A 133 7.05 5.01 14.69
N LYS A 134 7.85 4.61 15.67
CA LYS A 134 9.23 5.07 15.78
C LYS A 134 10.17 3.89 16.02
N MET A 135 10.80 3.41 14.96
CA MET A 135 11.82 2.36 15.03
C MET A 135 13.17 2.96 15.47
N GLY A 136 13.58 2.66 16.69
CA GLY A 136 14.78 3.26 17.26
C GLY A 136 14.68 4.79 17.31
N LYS A 137 15.48 5.49 16.48
CA LYS A 137 15.48 6.97 16.41
C LYS A 137 14.67 7.52 15.23
N THR A 138 14.17 6.66 14.35
CA THR A 138 13.53 7.04 13.07
C THR A 138 12.02 6.92 13.16
N SER A 139 11.31 8.04 13.00
CA SER A 139 9.85 8.01 12.82
C SER A 139 9.54 7.51 11.42
N ILE A 140 8.61 6.57 11.30
CA ILE A 140 8.19 6.00 10.03
C ILE A 140 6.68 5.95 9.90
N LYS A 141 6.21 6.00 8.68
CA LYS A 141 4.86 5.58 8.28
C LYS A 141 4.88 5.01 6.87
N PHE A 142 4.05 4.03 6.61
CA PHE A 142 3.83 3.51 5.26
C PHE A 142 2.44 2.94 5.13
N SER A 143 1.92 2.95 3.92
CA SER A 143 0.62 2.35 3.60
C SER A 143 0.57 1.89 2.15
N HIS A 144 -0.39 1.05 1.83
CA HIS A 144 -0.78 0.82 0.44
C HIS A 144 -1.53 2.04 -0.09
N LEU A 145 -1.22 2.44 -1.32
CA LEU A 145 -1.94 3.48 -2.09
C LEU A 145 -2.29 2.96 -3.48
N TYR A 146 -3.45 3.36 -3.96
CA TYR A 146 -3.90 3.21 -5.34
C TYR A 146 -4.35 4.55 -5.88
N VAL A 147 -3.62 5.05 -6.89
CA VAL A 147 -3.83 6.37 -7.50
C VAL A 147 -3.95 6.19 -9.01
N TYR A 148 -4.98 6.78 -9.61
CA TYR A 148 -5.25 6.65 -11.04
C TYR A 148 -5.84 7.94 -11.64
N GLU A 149 -5.68 8.06 -12.94
CA GLU A 149 -6.27 9.08 -13.81
C GLU A 149 -7.30 8.42 -14.72
N GLU A 150 -8.40 9.11 -14.99
CA GLU A 150 -9.43 8.70 -15.93
C GLU A 150 -9.42 9.64 -17.15
N THR A 151 -9.41 9.07 -18.33
CA THR A 151 -9.57 9.79 -19.59
C THR A 151 -10.84 9.31 -20.28
N GLU A 152 -11.64 10.23 -20.80
CA GLU A 152 -12.82 9.90 -21.61
C GLU A 152 -12.49 10.10 -23.08
N ASP A 153 -12.67 9.05 -23.88
CA ASP A 153 -12.65 9.12 -25.32
C ASP A 153 -14.08 9.03 -25.85
N GLU A 154 -14.42 9.88 -26.81
CA GLU A 154 -15.73 9.87 -27.50
C GLU A 154 -15.51 9.43 -28.95
N ASP A 155 -16.21 8.38 -29.37
CA ASP A 155 -16.17 7.91 -30.74
C ASP A 155 -17.04 8.80 -31.71
N SER A 156 -16.89 8.59 -32.99
CA SER A 156 -17.66 9.36 -34.03
C SER A 156 -19.17 9.21 -33.92
N ASN A 157 -19.67 8.27 -33.11
CA ASN A 157 -21.10 8.01 -32.89
C ASN A 157 -21.58 8.57 -31.54
N GLY A 158 -20.72 9.28 -30.78
CA GLY A 158 -21.05 9.86 -29.48
C GLY A 158 -20.98 8.88 -28.31
N HIS A 159 -20.40 7.68 -28.50
CA HIS A 159 -20.18 6.75 -27.39
C HIS A 159 -18.94 7.15 -26.62
N LYS A 160 -19.12 7.38 -25.32
CA LYS A 160 -18.02 7.69 -24.39
C LYS A 160 -17.45 6.41 -23.79
N THR A 161 -16.14 6.27 -23.85
CA THR A 161 -15.41 5.20 -23.21
C THR A 161 -14.44 5.80 -22.21
N THR A 162 -14.52 5.36 -20.94
CA THR A 162 -13.62 5.81 -19.89
C THR A 162 -12.43 4.84 -19.79
N HIS A 163 -11.23 5.35 -19.96
CA HIS A 163 -9.97 4.62 -19.76
C HIS A 163 -9.33 5.04 -18.44
N ARG A 164 -8.91 4.05 -17.66
CA ARG A 164 -8.24 4.28 -16.38
C ARG A 164 -6.76 3.94 -16.48
N THR A 165 -5.90 4.94 -16.25
CA THR A 165 -4.46 4.78 -16.22
C THR A 165 -3.97 4.83 -14.78
N THR A 166 -3.27 3.77 -14.33
CA THR A 166 -2.70 3.72 -12.98
C THR A 166 -1.46 4.58 -12.89
N ILE A 167 -1.48 5.59 -12.03
CA ILE A 167 -0.33 6.43 -11.70
C ILE A 167 0.56 5.73 -10.68
N PHE A 168 -0.03 5.18 -9.63
CA PHE A 168 0.68 4.43 -8.59
C PHE A 168 -0.24 3.36 -7.97
N ASN A 169 0.28 2.16 -7.84
CA ASN A 169 -0.32 1.08 -7.07
C ASN A 169 0.80 0.35 -6.33
N GLY A 170 0.89 0.55 -5.01
CA GLY A 170 1.99 0.02 -4.24
C GLY A 170 2.08 0.55 -2.82
N ILE A 171 3.24 0.39 -2.20
CA ILE A 171 3.55 0.91 -0.88
C ILE A 171 4.23 2.28 -1.01
N MET A 172 3.64 3.28 -0.37
CA MET A 172 4.30 4.55 -0.10
C MET A 172 4.86 4.50 1.33
N PHE A 173 6.17 4.78 1.47
CA PHE A 173 6.87 4.83 2.73
C PHE A 173 7.42 6.25 2.96
N ILE A 174 7.32 6.73 4.20
CA ILE A 174 7.81 8.03 4.64
C ILE A 174 8.60 7.82 5.92
N ALA A 175 9.78 8.41 6.00
CA ALA A 175 10.60 8.35 7.19
C ALA A 175 11.33 9.68 7.46
N ASP A 176 11.61 9.93 8.72
CA ASP A 176 12.57 10.95 9.13
C ASP A 176 13.98 10.53 8.67
N PHE A 177 14.61 11.39 7.88
CA PHE A 177 15.96 11.09 7.39
C PHE A 177 17.02 11.55 8.39
N ASN A 178 18.06 10.76 8.53
CA ASN A 178 19.10 10.94 9.54
C ASN A 178 20.09 12.10 9.30
N LYS A 179 19.97 12.79 8.16
CA LYS A 179 20.75 13.99 7.84
C LYS A 179 19.86 15.21 7.76
N SER A 180 20.34 16.33 8.32
CA SER A 180 19.68 17.61 8.16
C SER A 180 20.18 18.30 6.90
N PHE A 181 19.28 18.67 6.00
CA PHE A 181 19.56 19.44 4.79
C PHE A 181 18.31 20.19 4.36
N ASN A 182 18.49 21.21 3.54
CA ASN A 182 17.40 21.98 2.93
C ASN A 182 17.53 21.84 1.41
N GLY A 183 16.48 21.31 0.77
CA GLY A 183 16.42 21.08 -0.67
C GLY A 183 15.87 19.72 -1.04
N GLU A 184 16.03 19.35 -2.30
CA GLU A 184 15.41 18.18 -2.90
C GLU A 184 16.42 17.31 -3.63
N VAL A 185 16.35 16.00 -3.44
CA VAL A 185 17.10 15.00 -4.19
C VAL A 185 16.16 13.89 -4.60
N PHE A 186 16.20 13.50 -5.86
CA PHE A 186 15.38 12.42 -6.43
C PHE A 186 16.27 11.32 -6.99
N VAL A 187 15.94 10.07 -6.68
CA VAL A 187 16.52 8.86 -7.26
C VAL A 187 15.37 8.12 -7.96
N LEU A 188 15.42 8.09 -9.28
CA LEU A 188 14.32 7.62 -10.10
C LEU A 188 14.81 6.55 -11.09
N PRO A 189 13.96 5.55 -11.43
CA PRO A 189 14.32 4.57 -12.46
C PRO A 189 14.67 5.23 -13.79
N HIS A 190 15.62 4.70 -14.52
CA HIS A 190 16.22 5.23 -15.74
C HIS A 190 15.24 5.72 -16.83
N ARG A 191 14.03 5.19 -16.89
CA ARG A 191 13.02 5.55 -17.89
C ARG A 191 12.08 6.66 -17.43
N PHE A 192 12.32 7.19 -16.23
CA PHE A 192 11.44 8.15 -15.62
C PHE A 192 11.97 9.58 -15.77
N LYS A 193 11.39 10.35 -16.70
CA LYS A 193 11.76 11.78 -16.86
C LYS A 193 10.98 12.62 -15.84
N LEU A 194 11.70 13.30 -14.97
CA LEU A 194 11.12 14.33 -14.10
C LEU A 194 10.87 15.59 -14.94
N PHE A 195 9.61 15.99 -15.08
CA PHE A 195 9.24 17.24 -15.80
C PHE A 195 9.53 18.52 -15.02
N LYS A 196 10.44 18.51 -14.04
CA LYS A 196 10.72 19.65 -13.17
C LYS A 196 12.14 20.19 -13.38
N SER A 197 12.34 21.45 -12.99
CA SER A 197 13.57 22.23 -13.08
C SER A 197 14.80 21.67 -12.31
N SER A 198 14.73 20.44 -11.82
CA SER A 198 15.82 19.78 -11.10
C SER A 198 16.95 19.43 -12.06
N LYS A 199 18.19 19.74 -11.67
CA LYS A 199 19.38 19.46 -12.47
C LYS A 199 19.77 18.00 -12.31
N SER A 200 20.23 17.36 -13.40
CA SER A 200 20.83 16.04 -13.33
C SER A 200 22.07 16.07 -12.44
N VAL A 201 22.19 15.09 -11.56
CA VAL A 201 23.30 14.90 -10.64
C VAL A 201 24.08 13.67 -11.06
N THR A 202 25.37 13.85 -11.33
CA THR A 202 26.28 12.73 -11.66
C THR A 202 26.90 12.19 -10.36
N LEU A 203 26.70 10.92 -10.10
CA LEU A 203 27.38 10.15 -9.05
C LEU A 203 28.54 9.35 -9.67
N GLU A 204 29.48 8.90 -8.83
CA GLU A 204 30.67 8.18 -9.29
C GLU A 204 30.46 6.65 -9.41
N ASP A 205 29.25 6.15 -9.15
CA ASP A 205 28.93 4.72 -9.17
C ASP A 205 28.26 4.31 -10.49
N PRO A 206 28.99 3.60 -11.40
CA PRO A 206 28.44 3.18 -12.68
C PRO A 206 27.34 2.12 -12.57
N ASP A 207 27.36 1.28 -11.52
CA ASP A 207 26.35 0.23 -11.32
C ASP A 207 25.02 0.84 -10.89
N PHE A 208 25.08 1.90 -10.08
CA PHE A 208 23.90 2.67 -9.71
C PHE A 208 23.23 3.29 -10.94
N HIS A 209 24.02 3.85 -11.83
CA HIS A 209 23.53 4.48 -13.08
C HIS A 209 22.92 3.48 -14.08
N LYS A 210 23.08 2.17 -13.91
CA LYS A 210 22.34 1.18 -14.72
C LYS A 210 20.84 1.17 -14.42
N TYR A 211 20.46 1.58 -13.21
CA TYR A 211 19.09 1.49 -12.71
C TYR A 211 18.45 2.83 -12.44
N PHE A 212 19.24 3.85 -12.06
CA PHE A 212 18.72 5.11 -11.55
C PHE A 212 19.33 6.33 -12.21
N ASP A 213 18.48 7.32 -12.45
CA ASP A 213 18.86 8.71 -12.68
C ASP A 213 18.69 9.51 -11.39
N VAL A 214 19.63 10.42 -11.12
CA VAL A 214 19.59 11.30 -9.96
C VAL A 214 19.34 12.73 -10.39
N TYR A 215 18.44 13.39 -9.70
CA TYR A 215 18.13 14.81 -9.89
C TYR A 215 18.19 15.52 -8.54
N GLY A 216 18.61 16.78 -8.52
CA GLY A 216 18.68 17.57 -7.30
C GLY A 216 18.66 19.07 -7.56
N SER A 217 18.41 19.83 -6.52
CA SER A 217 18.46 21.29 -6.56
C SER A 217 19.90 21.79 -6.65
N ASP A 218 20.85 21.08 -6.04
CA ASP A 218 22.27 21.41 -5.99
C ASP A 218 23.14 20.15 -6.02
N GLN A 219 24.24 20.19 -6.79
CA GLN A 219 25.15 19.06 -6.97
C GLN A 219 25.91 18.67 -5.68
N ILE A 220 26.37 19.66 -4.92
CA ILE A 220 27.18 19.44 -3.71
C ILE A 220 26.27 18.85 -2.62
N MET A 221 25.12 19.47 -2.41
CA MET A 221 24.13 18.99 -1.44
C MET A 221 23.63 17.59 -1.79
N SER A 222 23.37 17.31 -3.07
CA SER A 222 22.91 15.99 -3.51
C SER A 222 23.95 14.91 -3.21
N ARG A 223 25.23 15.15 -3.44
CA ARG A 223 26.33 14.23 -3.08
C ARG A 223 26.52 14.07 -1.57
N TYR A 224 26.30 15.14 -0.81
CA TYR A 224 26.30 15.06 0.67
C TYR A 224 25.17 14.17 1.19
N VAL A 225 23.98 14.31 0.65
CA VAL A 225 22.80 13.51 1.00
C VAL A 225 22.98 12.08 0.56
N LEU A 226 23.32 11.84 -0.72
CA LEU A 226 23.58 10.54 -1.32
C LEU A 226 25.05 10.13 -1.13
N SER A 227 25.46 9.85 0.13
CA SER A 227 26.78 9.30 0.37
C SER A 227 26.97 7.96 -0.33
N THR A 228 28.22 7.59 -0.65
CA THR A 228 28.56 6.32 -1.33
C THR A 228 27.93 5.11 -0.62
N SER A 229 27.90 5.11 0.72
CA SER A 229 27.27 4.02 1.47
C SER A 229 25.75 3.97 1.28
N LEU A 230 25.06 5.12 1.19
CA LEU A 230 23.62 5.14 0.95
C LEU A 230 23.28 4.73 -0.49
N VAL A 231 24.06 5.19 -1.46
CA VAL A 231 23.95 4.79 -2.88
C VAL A 231 24.02 3.29 -3.02
N LYS A 232 25.05 2.65 -2.41
CA LYS A 232 25.17 1.19 -2.41
C LYS A 232 23.97 0.50 -1.75
N ARG A 233 23.51 0.98 -0.60
CA ARG A 233 22.34 0.42 0.10
C ARG A 233 21.05 0.52 -0.71
N ILE A 234 20.84 1.62 -1.41
CA ILE A 234 19.69 1.78 -2.31
C ILE A 234 19.76 0.76 -3.45
N LEU A 235 20.94 0.56 -4.01
CA LEU A 235 21.17 -0.43 -5.07
C LEU A 235 20.90 -1.85 -4.58
N ASP A 236 21.53 -2.24 -3.46
CA ASP A 236 21.37 -3.56 -2.84
C ASP A 236 19.87 -3.80 -2.51
N TYR A 237 19.19 -2.81 -1.95
CA TYR A 237 17.75 -2.92 -1.64
C TYR A 237 16.91 -3.13 -2.89
N ARG A 238 17.15 -2.35 -3.95
CA ARG A 238 16.44 -2.50 -5.23
C ARG A 238 16.66 -3.89 -5.85
N GLU A 239 17.88 -4.40 -5.81
CA GLU A 239 18.22 -5.75 -6.32
C GLU A 239 17.51 -6.83 -5.50
N ASN A 240 17.50 -6.72 -4.18
CA ASN A 240 16.85 -7.67 -3.27
C ASN A 240 15.34 -7.78 -3.50
N ILE A 241 14.66 -6.64 -3.73
CA ILE A 241 13.20 -6.65 -3.95
C ILE A 241 12.79 -6.84 -5.41
N GLY A 242 13.72 -6.67 -6.37
CA GLY A 242 13.48 -6.83 -7.81
C GLY A 242 12.43 -5.87 -8.39
N LYS A 243 12.29 -4.66 -7.83
CA LYS A 243 11.27 -3.67 -8.23
C LYS A 243 11.88 -2.31 -8.53
N ASP A 244 11.27 -1.57 -9.43
CA ASP A 244 11.67 -0.19 -9.76
C ASP A 244 11.11 0.77 -8.70
N ILE A 245 11.92 1.06 -7.69
CA ILE A 245 11.59 2.00 -6.63
C ILE A 245 11.84 3.44 -7.06
N ARG A 246 11.07 4.36 -6.49
CA ARG A 246 11.31 5.81 -6.59
C ARG A 246 11.60 6.35 -5.21
N ILE A 247 12.63 7.19 -5.11
CA ILE A 247 13.03 7.79 -3.84
C ILE A 247 13.10 9.30 -4.02
N SER A 248 12.57 10.04 -3.05
CA SER A 248 12.88 11.44 -2.88
C SER A 248 13.29 11.74 -1.44
N LEU A 249 14.24 12.64 -1.32
CA LEU A 249 14.69 13.20 -0.06
C LEU A 249 14.42 14.70 -0.13
N ILE A 250 13.52 15.17 0.72
CA ILE A 250 13.04 16.56 0.72
C ILE A 250 13.07 17.05 2.15
N ASP A 251 13.83 18.12 2.41
CA ASP A 251 13.93 18.77 3.71
C ASP A 251 14.06 17.79 4.89
N SER A 252 15.01 16.87 4.78
CA SER A 252 15.28 15.84 5.81
C SER A 252 14.17 14.77 5.97
N THR A 253 13.28 14.63 5.00
CA THR A 253 12.30 13.55 4.94
C THR A 253 12.61 12.64 3.75
N LEU A 254 12.62 11.34 4.00
CA LEU A 254 12.74 10.30 2.99
C LEU A 254 11.36 9.82 2.58
N TYR A 255 11.10 9.80 1.28
CA TYR A 255 9.93 9.17 0.67
C TYR A 255 10.39 8.05 -0.26
N VAL A 256 9.74 6.88 -0.16
CA VAL A 256 10.00 5.74 -1.05
C VAL A 256 8.68 5.22 -1.60
N GLY A 257 8.56 5.18 -2.92
CA GLY A 257 7.43 4.55 -3.62
C GLY A 257 7.86 3.21 -4.20
N ILE A 258 7.19 2.11 -3.78
CA ILE A 258 7.46 0.75 -4.22
C ILE A 258 6.24 0.23 -4.96
N PRO A 259 6.27 0.11 -6.30
CA PRO A 259 5.13 -0.35 -7.08
C PRO A 259 4.91 -1.87 -6.94
N GLY A 260 3.70 -2.30 -7.31
CA GLY A 260 3.36 -3.72 -7.41
C GLY A 260 3.18 -4.43 -6.07
N TYR A 261 2.70 -3.71 -5.06
CA TYR A 261 2.17 -4.28 -3.82
C TYR A 261 0.67 -4.00 -3.73
N ASP A 262 -0.12 -5.04 -3.59
CA ASP A 262 -1.52 -4.92 -3.21
C ASP A 262 -1.65 -4.76 -1.70
N GLY A 263 -2.71 -4.07 -1.24
CA GLY A 263 -3.07 -4.03 0.17
C GLY A 263 -3.32 -5.42 0.77
N LEU A 264 -3.47 -5.48 2.08
CA LEU A 264 -3.73 -6.73 2.78
C LEU A 264 -5.16 -7.21 2.47
N LYS A 265 -5.28 -8.30 1.70
CA LYS A 265 -6.58 -8.93 1.36
C LYS A 265 -6.97 -9.89 2.47
N ILE A 266 -7.94 -9.49 3.31
CA ILE A 266 -8.49 -10.37 4.35
C ILE A 266 -9.58 -11.25 3.73
N PRO A 267 -9.46 -12.60 3.80
CA PRO A 267 -10.45 -13.52 3.22
C PRO A 267 -11.80 -13.41 3.95
N VAL A 268 -12.90 -13.38 3.19
CA VAL A 268 -14.26 -13.48 3.73
C VAL A 268 -14.86 -14.85 3.41
N PHE A 269 -14.66 -15.31 2.17
CA PHE A 269 -15.26 -16.57 1.67
C PHE A 269 -14.34 -17.79 1.78
N SER A 270 -13.07 -17.62 2.14
CA SER A 270 -12.14 -18.73 2.42
C SER A 270 -11.68 -18.69 3.87
N THR A 271 -11.23 -19.84 4.39
CA THR A 271 -10.76 -19.96 5.77
C THR A 271 -9.52 -19.11 6.04
N ILE A 272 -9.40 -18.63 7.28
CA ILE A 272 -8.22 -17.94 7.80
C ILE A 272 -7.31 -18.85 8.63
N LEU A 273 -7.54 -20.15 8.64
CA LEU A 273 -6.74 -21.09 9.44
C LEU A 273 -5.40 -21.46 8.79
N ASP A 274 -5.19 -21.06 7.52
CA ASP A 274 -3.94 -21.31 6.82
C ASP A 274 -2.80 -20.40 7.34
N LYS A 275 -1.77 -21.03 7.92
CA LYS A 275 -0.59 -20.35 8.45
C LYS A 275 0.18 -19.55 7.38
N ASN A 276 0.15 -19.96 6.11
CA ASN A 276 0.83 -19.27 5.02
C ASN A 276 0.24 -17.87 4.76
N LEU A 277 -1.06 -17.68 5.05
CA LEU A 277 -1.72 -16.38 5.00
C LEU A 277 -0.97 -15.36 5.88
N TYR A 278 -0.60 -15.74 7.09
CA TYR A 278 0.07 -14.88 8.08
C TYR A 278 1.54 -14.64 7.74
N LYS A 279 2.23 -15.61 7.15
CA LYS A 279 3.57 -15.41 6.60
C LYS A 279 3.56 -14.34 5.50
N ASN A 280 2.55 -14.38 4.63
CA ASN A 280 2.40 -13.36 3.57
C ASN A 280 2.08 -11.97 4.15
N TYR A 281 1.21 -11.89 5.18
CA TYR A 281 0.97 -10.62 5.86
C TYR A 281 2.22 -10.09 6.53
N LEU A 282 2.95 -10.95 7.24
CA LEU A 282 4.20 -10.57 7.89
C LEU A 282 5.22 -10.02 6.87
N TYR A 283 5.35 -10.69 5.71
CA TYR A 283 6.21 -10.21 4.63
C TYR A 283 5.82 -8.80 4.17
N LYS A 284 4.53 -8.55 3.94
CA LYS A 284 4.03 -7.23 3.50
C LYS A 284 4.18 -6.15 4.57
N LEU A 285 3.90 -6.48 5.83
CA LEU A 285 4.04 -5.55 6.97
C LEU A 285 5.50 -5.24 7.28
N ASN A 286 6.43 -6.12 6.94
CA ASN A 286 7.86 -5.93 7.18
C ASN A 286 8.56 -5.03 6.16
N VAL A 287 7.88 -4.58 5.10
CA VAL A 287 8.50 -3.75 4.03
C VAL A 287 9.06 -2.45 4.60
N GLY A 288 8.30 -1.72 5.42
CA GLY A 288 8.77 -0.48 6.04
C GLY A 288 9.96 -0.68 6.99
N PRO A 289 9.88 -1.58 7.98
CA PRO A 289 11.01 -1.98 8.81
C PRO A 289 12.25 -2.41 8.02
N GLN A 290 12.07 -3.14 6.94
CA GLN A 290 13.16 -3.53 6.06
C GLN A 290 13.86 -2.32 5.42
N ILE A 291 13.10 -1.31 4.95
CA ILE A 291 13.68 -0.06 4.41
C ILE A 291 14.53 0.64 5.49
N VAL A 292 14.05 0.73 6.73
CA VAL A 292 14.80 1.35 7.83
C VAL A 292 16.14 0.65 8.05
N ASN A 293 16.14 -0.67 8.06
CA ASN A 293 17.34 -1.48 8.31
C ASN A 293 18.30 -1.45 7.10
N GLU A 294 17.80 -1.70 5.89
CA GLU A 294 18.62 -1.77 4.67
C GLU A 294 19.24 -0.39 4.34
N LEU A 295 18.49 0.69 4.47
CA LEU A 295 19.01 2.04 4.26
C LEU A 295 19.75 2.60 5.50
N ASN A 296 19.79 1.86 6.61
CA ASN A 296 20.45 2.24 7.86
C ASN A 296 19.99 3.61 8.41
N LEU A 297 18.68 3.84 8.41
CA LEU A 297 18.10 5.13 8.80
C LEU A 297 18.24 5.44 10.28
N ASN A 298 18.48 4.45 11.12
CA ASN A 298 18.69 4.61 12.57
C ASN A 298 20.07 5.15 12.95
N THR A 299 21.06 5.09 12.06
CA THR A 299 22.41 5.60 12.33
C THR A 299 22.44 7.11 12.12
N ARG A 300 22.40 7.86 13.20
CA ARG A 300 22.56 9.33 13.17
C ARG A 300 24.04 9.65 13.17
N ILE A 301 24.54 10.08 12.02
CA ILE A 301 25.94 10.52 11.86
C ILE A 301 26.14 11.93 12.47
N TRP A 302 25.05 12.71 12.56
CA TRP A 302 25.05 14.07 13.14
C TRP A 302 23.85 14.24 14.06
N THR A 303 24.10 14.81 15.24
CA THR A 303 23.01 15.22 16.15
C THR A 303 22.20 16.34 15.49
N LYS A 304 20.91 16.13 15.29
CA LYS A 304 19.98 17.26 15.10
C LYS A 304 20.01 18.07 16.40
N ASN A 305 20.61 19.27 16.40
CA ASN A 305 20.45 20.25 17.47
C ASN A 305 19.00 20.73 17.52
#